data_f30e0dba1d134ef90cb6f1e56ee498fc
#
_entry.id   f30e0dba1d134ef90cb6f1e56ee498fc
#
_cell.length_a   1.000
_cell.length_b   1.000
_cell.length_c   1.000
_cell.angle_alpha   90.00
_cell.angle_beta   90.00
_cell.angle_gamma   90.00
#
_symmetry.space_group_name_H-M   'P 1'
#
loop_
_entity.id
_entity.type
_entity.pdbx_description
1 polymer ?
#
loop_
_entity_poly.entity_id
_entity_poly.type
_entity_poly.pdbx_seq_one_letter_code
_entity_poly.pdbx_strand_id
1 'polypeptide(L)'
;TTLFRSAEHAFADGETRIHLPGGSLTLSQLTAMLNTIPLEITFVDIDNVNRYFNEGPKVFKRPGMALDREVFTCHPPKIEEQVRRIIGEFRAGNLDQVPVWMDKGGRTFLVTYYAVRDKQEQYLGTLELVQDMEFAKEHFR
;
A
#
# COMPACT_ATOMS: atom_id res chain seq x y z
N THR A 1 -4.98 16.36 21.90
CA THR A 1 -5.53 17.58 21.34
C THR A 1 -5.12 17.75 19.89
N THR A 2 -5.89 18.49 19.11
CA THR A 2 -5.62 18.75 17.70
C THR A 2 -4.24 19.38 17.49
N LEU A 3 -3.89 20.35 18.32
CA LEU A 3 -2.61 21.04 18.24
C LEU A 3 -1.43 20.11 18.48
N PHE A 4 -1.57 19.24 19.45
CA PHE A 4 -0.54 18.25 19.78
C PHE A 4 -0.37 17.22 18.66
N ARG A 5 -1.47 16.76 18.08
CA ARG A 5 -1.45 15.85 16.92
C ARG A 5 -0.77 16.50 15.72
N SER A 6 -1.03 17.80 15.50
CA SER A 6 -0.38 18.52 14.41
C SER A 6 1.11 18.56 14.56
N ALA A 7 1.63 18.68 15.80
CA ALA A 7 3.06 18.63 16.06
C ALA A 7 3.66 17.25 15.81
N GLU A 8 2.95 16.18 16.19
CA GLU A 8 3.39 14.79 15.96
C GLU A 8 3.36 14.40 14.49
N HIS A 9 2.37 14.91 13.74
CA HIS A 9 2.14 14.56 12.35
C HIS A 9 2.42 15.72 11.41
N ALA A 10 3.34 16.61 11.81
CA ALA A 10 3.73 17.74 10.97
C ALA A 10 4.32 17.24 9.66
N PHE A 11 3.84 17.79 8.55
CA PHE A 11 4.35 17.45 7.24
C PHE A 11 5.67 18.15 6.99
N ALA A 12 6.61 17.46 6.35
CA ALA A 12 7.81 18.10 5.84
C ALA A 12 7.43 19.07 4.73
N ASP A 13 8.29 20.09 4.53
CA ASP A 13 8.13 21.03 3.43
C ASP A 13 8.13 20.28 2.10
N GLY A 14 7.16 20.58 1.23
CA GLY A 14 7.06 19.97 -0.09
C GLY A 14 8.28 20.15 -0.96
N GLU A 15 9.12 21.17 -0.69
CA GLU A 15 10.36 21.40 -1.39
C GLU A 15 11.54 20.62 -0.81
N THR A 16 11.35 19.91 0.30
CA THR A 16 12.40 19.05 0.87
C THR A 16 12.82 18.02 -0.16
N ARG A 17 14.11 17.93 -0.45
CA ARG A 17 14.65 17.01 -1.45
C ARG A 17 15.07 15.71 -0.79
N ILE A 18 14.58 14.62 -1.36
CA ILE A 18 14.88 13.26 -0.91
C ILE A 18 15.84 12.65 -1.91
N HIS A 19 16.99 12.19 -1.44
CA HIS A 19 18.01 11.55 -2.26
C HIS A 19 17.89 10.04 -2.20
N LEU A 20 17.77 9.42 -3.36
CA LEU A 20 17.65 7.97 -3.52
C LEU A 20 18.81 7.49 -4.40
N PRO A 21 19.16 6.20 -4.37
CA PRO A 21 20.21 5.69 -5.25
C PRO A 21 19.97 5.96 -6.73
N GLY A 22 18.71 6.00 -7.15
CA GLY A 22 18.34 6.26 -8.54
C GLY A 22 18.20 7.74 -8.92
N GLY A 23 18.40 8.66 -7.97
CA GLY A 23 18.23 10.08 -8.25
C GLY A 23 17.64 10.82 -7.07
N SER A 24 17.03 11.98 -7.32
CA SER A 24 16.43 12.76 -6.25
C SER A 24 15.08 13.33 -6.67
N LEU A 25 14.21 13.51 -5.69
CA LEU A 25 12.87 14.05 -5.85
C LEU A 25 12.60 15.01 -4.71
N THR A 26 11.81 16.05 -4.97
CA THR A 26 11.22 16.78 -3.85
C THR A 26 10.09 15.95 -3.26
N LEU A 27 9.72 16.23 -2.03
CA LEU A 27 8.60 15.55 -1.39
C LEU A 27 7.29 15.75 -2.17
N SER A 28 7.09 16.95 -2.72
CA SER A 28 5.93 17.23 -3.59
C SER A 28 5.93 16.36 -4.84
N GLN A 29 7.10 16.17 -5.46
CA GLN A 29 7.22 15.31 -6.63
C GLN A 29 6.92 13.86 -6.30
N LEU A 30 7.46 13.36 -5.20
CA LEU A 30 7.22 11.98 -4.74
C LEU A 30 5.73 11.76 -4.47
N THR A 31 5.10 12.68 -3.74
CA THR A 31 3.67 12.61 -3.44
C THR A 31 2.84 12.57 -4.73
N ALA A 32 3.13 13.49 -5.66
CA ALA A 32 2.41 13.53 -6.93
C ALA A 32 2.62 12.27 -7.78
N MET A 33 3.83 11.72 -7.79
CA MET A 33 4.12 10.48 -8.51
C MET A 33 3.29 9.32 -7.96
N LEU A 34 3.26 9.15 -6.65
CA LEU A 34 2.49 8.08 -6.02
C LEU A 34 0.99 8.20 -6.33
N ASN A 35 0.47 9.44 -6.39
CA ASN A 35 -0.93 9.70 -6.70
C ASN A 35 -1.24 9.63 -8.20
N THR A 36 -0.22 9.67 -9.04
CA THR A 36 -0.36 9.55 -10.51
C THR A 36 -0.38 8.10 -10.95
N ILE A 37 0.29 7.21 -10.22
CA ILE A 37 0.30 5.78 -10.54
C ILE A 37 -1.15 5.27 -10.50
N PRO A 38 -1.63 4.65 -11.61
CA PRO A 38 -3.04 4.24 -11.71
C PRO A 38 -3.35 2.95 -10.94
N LEU A 39 -2.90 2.89 -9.71
CA LEU A 39 -3.09 1.77 -8.79
C LEU A 39 -3.47 2.32 -7.42
N GLU A 40 -4.25 1.55 -6.67
CA GLU A 40 -4.40 1.83 -5.26
C GLU A 40 -3.22 1.21 -4.53
N ILE A 41 -2.49 2.02 -3.78
CA ILE A 41 -1.25 1.62 -3.10
C ILE A 41 -1.48 1.68 -1.60
N THR A 42 -1.17 0.60 -0.91
CA THR A 42 -1.16 0.54 0.55
C THR A 42 0.16 -0.05 1.01
N PHE A 43 0.81 0.61 1.96
CA PHE A 43 2.00 0.06 2.60
C PHE A 43 1.73 -0.25 4.07
N VAL A 44 2.05 -1.49 4.46
CA VAL A 44 1.95 -1.99 5.84
C VAL A 44 3.36 -2.27 6.32
N ASP A 45 3.76 -1.70 7.45
CA ASP A 45 5.14 -1.84 7.92
C ASP A 45 5.40 -3.19 8.61
N ILE A 46 6.60 -3.35 9.13
CA ILE A 46 7.03 -4.59 9.78
C ILE A 46 6.22 -4.91 11.04
N ASP A 47 5.59 -3.92 11.65
CA ASP A 47 4.75 -4.08 12.83
C ASP A 47 3.28 -4.30 12.46
N ASN A 48 3.00 -4.55 11.18
CA ASN A 48 1.65 -4.78 10.64
C ASN A 48 0.74 -3.55 10.77
N VAL A 49 1.33 -2.37 10.73
CA VAL A 49 0.60 -1.11 10.82
C VAL A 49 0.48 -0.47 9.45
N ASN A 50 -0.72 -0.04 9.09
CA ASN A 50 -0.96 0.71 7.85
C ASN A 50 -0.26 2.06 7.95
N ARG A 51 0.74 2.29 7.13
CA ARG A 51 1.52 3.53 7.17
C ARG A 51 1.22 4.47 6.02
N TYR A 52 0.73 3.96 4.89
CA TYR A 52 0.55 4.81 3.73
C TYR A 52 -0.56 4.28 2.82
N PHE A 53 -1.41 5.21 2.36
CA PHE A 53 -2.35 5.01 1.26
C PHE A 53 -2.14 6.14 0.28
N ASN A 54 -2.00 5.84 -1.02
CA ASN A 54 -2.01 6.93 -1.99
C ASN A 54 -3.42 7.51 -2.12
N GLU A 55 -3.52 8.75 -2.60
CA GLU A 55 -4.79 9.46 -2.75
C GLU A 55 -5.48 9.08 -4.06
N GLY A 56 -6.80 9.27 -4.09
CA GLY A 56 -7.64 9.03 -5.26
C GLY A 56 -8.83 8.15 -4.95
N PRO A 57 -9.70 7.91 -5.94
CA PRO A 57 -10.85 7.02 -5.78
C PRO A 57 -10.39 5.63 -5.40
N LYS A 58 -11.12 4.98 -4.48
CA LYS A 58 -10.75 3.65 -3.98
C LYS A 58 -11.83 2.63 -4.31
N VAL A 59 -11.42 1.47 -4.83
CA VAL A 59 -12.28 0.29 -4.97
C VAL A 59 -12.66 -0.21 -3.59
N PHE A 60 -11.69 -0.28 -2.69
CA PHE A 60 -11.89 -0.62 -1.29
C PHE A 60 -11.74 0.63 -0.45
N LYS A 61 -12.74 0.93 0.37
CA LYS A 61 -12.70 2.11 1.23
C LYS A 61 -11.51 2.04 2.18
N ARG A 62 -10.76 3.12 2.25
CA ARG A 62 -9.63 3.28 3.16
C ARG A 62 -9.94 4.46 4.07
N PRO A 63 -10.70 4.28 5.15
CA PRO A 63 -10.98 5.39 6.05
C PRO A 63 -9.68 5.96 6.60
N GLY A 64 -9.62 7.28 6.73
CA GLY A 64 -8.43 7.95 7.27
C GLY A 64 -8.02 7.41 8.63
N MET A 65 -9.00 6.93 9.42
CA MET A 65 -8.73 6.34 10.72
C MET A 65 -8.04 4.97 10.65
N ALA A 66 -7.92 4.36 9.45
CA ALA A 66 -7.17 3.11 9.28
C ALA A 66 -5.67 3.36 9.21
N LEU A 67 -5.26 4.61 8.91
CA LEU A 67 -3.86 4.99 8.90
C LEU A 67 -3.29 4.90 10.33
N ASP A 68 -2.07 4.41 10.45
CA ASP A 68 -1.37 4.17 11.72
C ASP A 68 -2.08 3.16 12.64
N ARG A 69 -2.95 2.31 12.05
CA ARG A 69 -3.58 1.21 12.75
C ARG A 69 -3.09 -0.13 12.23
N GLU A 70 -3.19 -1.14 13.09
CA GLU A 70 -2.85 -2.50 12.71
C GLU A 70 -3.73 -2.97 11.55
N VAL A 71 -3.11 -3.56 10.53
CA VAL A 71 -3.77 -3.95 9.28
C VAL A 71 -4.93 -4.93 9.52
N PHE A 72 -4.80 -5.80 10.51
CA PHE A 72 -5.78 -6.85 10.75
C PHE A 72 -7.12 -6.31 11.25
N THR A 73 -7.12 -5.15 11.89
CA THR A 73 -8.35 -4.53 12.37
C THR A 73 -9.20 -3.92 11.27
N CYS A 74 -8.66 -3.82 10.04
CA CYS A 74 -9.31 -3.19 8.90
C CYS A 74 -10.06 -4.18 8.01
N HIS A 75 -10.01 -5.47 8.32
CA HIS A 75 -10.55 -6.52 7.46
C HIS A 75 -11.62 -7.37 8.16
N PRO A 76 -12.61 -7.89 7.39
CA PRO A 76 -13.49 -8.92 7.90
C PRO A 76 -12.70 -10.17 8.32
N PRO A 77 -13.18 -10.97 9.27
CA PRO A 77 -12.42 -12.11 9.80
C PRO A 77 -11.85 -13.09 8.77
N LYS A 78 -12.58 -13.39 7.71
CA LYS A 78 -12.11 -14.30 6.65
C LYS A 78 -10.91 -13.72 5.90
N ILE A 79 -10.98 -12.44 5.58
CA ILE A 79 -9.92 -11.74 4.85
C ILE A 79 -8.74 -11.51 5.78
N GLU A 80 -9.00 -11.21 7.04
CA GLU A 80 -7.96 -11.07 8.05
C GLU A 80 -7.07 -12.31 8.12
N GLU A 81 -7.65 -13.49 8.16
CA GLU A 81 -6.90 -14.74 8.21
C GLU A 81 -6.01 -14.92 7.00
N GLN A 82 -6.54 -14.62 5.80
CA GLN A 82 -5.77 -14.70 4.56
C GLN A 82 -4.60 -13.70 4.56
N VAL A 83 -4.84 -12.45 4.95
CA VAL A 83 -3.82 -11.42 5.01
C VAL A 83 -2.74 -11.78 6.03
N ARG A 84 -3.16 -12.29 7.19
CA ARG A 84 -2.24 -12.73 8.24
C ARG A 84 -1.32 -13.84 7.75
N ARG A 85 -1.86 -14.79 7.00
CA ARG A 85 -1.09 -15.88 6.41
C ARG A 85 -0.10 -15.36 5.37
N ILE A 86 -0.53 -14.47 4.48
CA ILE A 86 0.33 -13.89 3.45
C ILE A 86 1.52 -13.15 4.08
N ILE A 87 1.25 -12.30 5.05
CA ILE A 87 2.30 -11.55 5.75
C ILE A 87 3.23 -12.51 6.48
N GLY A 88 2.70 -13.55 7.11
CA GLY A 88 3.52 -14.57 7.75
C GLY A 88 4.48 -15.26 6.80
N GLU A 89 4.02 -15.61 5.59
CA GLU A 89 4.86 -16.24 4.57
C GLU A 89 5.93 -15.27 4.05
N PHE A 90 5.61 -13.99 3.90
CA PHE A 90 6.57 -12.97 3.53
C PHE A 90 7.64 -12.80 4.60
N ARG A 91 7.23 -12.76 5.86
CA ARG A 91 8.11 -12.59 7.00
C ARG A 91 9.06 -13.79 7.14
N ALA A 92 8.55 -14.98 6.87
CA ALA A 92 9.36 -16.21 6.91
C ALA A 92 10.28 -16.37 5.70
N GLY A 93 10.13 -15.55 4.66
CA GLY A 93 10.95 -15.64 3.45
C GLY A 93 10.50 -16.70 2.48
N ASN A 94 9.28 -17.24 2.64
CA ASN A 94 8.78 -18.33 1.79
C ASN A 94 8.14 -17.85 0.50
N LEU A 95 7.61 -16.60 0.49
CA LEU A 95 6.97 -16.00 -0.68
C LEU A 95 7.44 -14.56 -0.85
N ASP A 96 7.40 -14.07 -2.08
CA ASP A 96 7.73 -12.69 -2.40
C ASP A 96 6.51 -11.91 -2.92
N GLN A 97 5.53 -12.62 -3.48
CA GLN A 97 4.31 -11.98 -3.97
C GLN A 97 3.14 -12.97 -3.97
N VAL A 98 1.94 -12.44 -3.82
CA VAL A 98 0.70 -13.23 -3.90
C VAL A 98 -0.33 -12.41 -4.69
N PRO A 99 -0.67 -12.83 -5.92
CA PRO A 99 -1.75 -12.19 -6.68
C PRO A 99 -3.09 -12.79 -6.27
N VAL A 100 -4.09 -11.91 -6.15
CA VAL A 100 -5.46 -12.31 -5.84
C VAL A 100 -6.39 -11.64 -6.86
N TRP A 101 -7.07 -12.44 -7.67
CA TRP A 101 -8.05 -11.94 -8.62
C TRP A 101 -9.41 -11.85 -7.95
N MET A 102 -10.15 -10.78 -8.24
CA MET A 102 -11.49 -10.63 -7.70
C MET A 102 -12.38 -9.81 -8.60
N ASP A 103 -13.68 -10.08 -8.51
CA ASP A 103 -14.70 -9.31 -9.20
C ASP A 103 -15.47 -8.48 -8.18
N LYS A 104 -15.71 -7.22 -8.49
CA LYS A 104 -16.50 -6.31 -7.67
C LYS A 104 -17.20 -5.30 -8.56
N GLY A 105 -18.52 -5.17 -8.38
CA GLY A 105 -19.32 -4.23 -9.17
C GLY A 105 -19.28 -4.49 -10.67
N GLY A 106 -19.16 -5.74 -11.08
CA GLY A 106 -19.10 -6.13 -12.49
C GLY A 106 -17.75 -5.89 -13.15
N ARG A 107 -16.73 -5.53 -12.38
CA ARG A 107 -15.38 -5.27 -12.87
C ARG A 107 -14.39 -6.23 -12.23
N THR A 108 -13.35 -6.56 -12.98
CA THR A 108 -12.29 -7.46 -12.51
C THR A 108 -11.12 -6.64 -11.99
N PHE A 109 -10.63 -7.00 -10.80
CA PHE A 109 -9.49 -6.38 -10.18
C PHE A 109 -8.41 -7.41 -9.86
N LEU A 110 -7.16 -6.97 -9.95
CA LEU A 110 -6.02 -7.76 -9.49
C LEU A 110 -5.48 -7.06 -8.24
N VAL A 111 -5.53 -7.76 -7.12
CA VAL A 111 -4.90 -7.33 -5.88
C VAL A 111 -3.63 -8.13 -5.71
N THR A 112 -2.48 -7.47 -5.72
CA THR A 112 -1.21 -8.15 -5.54
C THR A 112 -0.56 -7.68 -4.25
N TYR A 113 -0.16 -8.63 -3.43
CA TYR A 113 0.62 -8.38 -2.22
C TYR A 113 2.08 -8.68 -2.54
N TYR A 114 2.97 -7.77 -2.15
CA TYR A 114 4.41 -7.92 -2.34
C TYR A 114 5.13 -7.81 -1.02
N ALA A 115 6.11 -8.68 -0.80
CA ALA A 115 7.05 -8.46 0.30
C ALA A 115 8.00 -7.34 -0.10
N VAL A 116 8.12 -6.34 0.76
CA VAL A 116 9.08 -5.25 0.56
C VAL A 116 10.32 -5.59 1.37
N ARG A 117 11.46 -5.68 0.70
CA ARG A 117 12.75 -6.06 1.31
C ARG A 117 13.80 -5.02 0.97
N ASP A 118 14.77 -4.84 1.85
CA ASP A 118 15.91 -3.97 1.58
C ASP A 118 16.98 -4.73 0.77
N LYS A 119 18.12 -4.08 0.55
CA LYS A 119 19.22 -4.67 -0.23
C LYS A 119 19.84 -5.91 0.44
N GLN A 120 19.66 -6.05 1.75
CA GLN A 120 20.11 -7.20 2.51
C GLN A 120 19.02 -8.28 2.63
N GLU A 121 17.94 -8.16 1.84
CA GLU A 121 16.80 -9.07 1.84
C GLU A 121 16.03 -9.10 3.16
N GLN A 122 16.19 -8.07 4.00
CA GLN A 122 15.42 -7.95 5.22
C GLN A 122 13.99 -7.48 4.92
N TYR A 123 13.00 -8.13 5.49
CA TYR A 123 11.61 -7.78 5.32
C TYR A 123 11.32 -6.42 6.00
N LEU A 124 10.82 -5.47 5.23
CA LEU A 124 10.46 -4.13 5.71
C LEU A 124 8.96 -3.94 5.86
N GLY A 125 8.17 -4.74 5.19
CA GLY A 125 6.73 -4.59 5.20
C GLY A 125 6.08 -5.22 3.98
N THR A 126 4.78 -4.95 3.82
CA THR A 126 3.97 -5.49 2.73
C THR A 126 3.37 -4.35 1.93
N LEU A 127 3.50 -4.46 0.61
CA LEU A 127 2.87 -3.55 -0.34
C LEU A 127 1.65 -4.23 -0.93
N GLU A 128 0.49 -3.58 -0.88
CA GLU A 128 -0.72 -4.03 -1.55
C GLU A 128 -1.02 -3.10 -2.71
N LEU A 129 -1.14 -3.65 -3.90
CA LEU A 129 -1.52 -2.90 -5.10
C LEU A 129 -2.85 -3.43 -5.62
N VAL A 130 -3.82 -2.52 -5.83
CA VAL A 130 -5.11 -2.87 -6.43
C VAL A 130 -5.16 -2.27 -7.82
N GLN A 131 -5.34 -3.11 -8.83
CA GLN A 131 -5.36 -2.72 -10.22
C GLN A 131 -6.69 -3.08 -10.87
N ASP A 132 -7.33 -2.10 -11.52
CA ASP A 132 -8.50 -2.35 -12.36
C ASP A 132 -8.02 -3.01 -13.65
N MET A 133 -8.51 -4.20 -13.96
CA MET A 133 -8.06 -4.99 -15.09
C MET A 133 -9.00 -4.89 -16.31
N GLU A 134 -10.02 -4.04 -16.26
CA GLU A 134 -10.97 -3.93 -17.36
C GLU A 134 -10.31 -3.45 -18.65
N PHE A 135 -9.34 -2.52 -18.56
CA PHE A 135 -8.60 -2.05 -19.72
C PHE A 135 -7.82 -3.19 -20.39
N ALA A 136 -7.25 -4.11 -19.61
CA ALA A 136 -6.52 -5.25 -20.14
C ALA A 136 -7.46 -6.26 -20.79
N LYS A 137 -8.63 -6.49 -20.19
CA LYS A 137 -9.65 -7.37 -20.78
C LYS A 137 -10.09 -6.85 -22.14
N GLU A 138 -10.29 -5.55 -22.28
CA GLU A 138 -10.65 -4.95 -23.57
C GLU A 138 -9.57 -5.16 -24.62
N HIS A 139 -8.31 -5.06 -24.22
CA HIS A 139 -7.19 -5.26 -25.14
C HIS A 139 -7.15 -6.69 -25.69
N PHE A 140 -7.49 -7.68 -24.89
CA PHE A 140 -7.40 -9.10 -25.27
C PHE A 140 -8.70 -9.68 -25.86
N ARG A 141 -9.72 -8.89 -26.03
CA ARG A 141 -10.95 -9.30 -26.69
C ARG A 141 -10.77 -9.52 -28.17
#